data_fc759ae47476e6898cff3d3a1073bf83
#
_entry.id   fc759ae47476e6898cff3d3a1073bf83
#
_cell.length_a   1.000
_cell.length_b   1.000
_cell.length_c   1.000
_cell.angle_alpha   90.00
_cell.angle_beta   90.00
_cell.angle_gamma   90.00
#
_symmetry.space_group_name_H-M   'P 1'
#
loop_
_entity.id
_entity.type
_entity.pdbx_description
1 polymer ?
#
loop_
_entity_poly.entity_id
_entity_poly.type
_entity_poly.pdbx_seq_one_letter_code
_entity_poly.pdbx_strand_id
1 'polypeptide(L)'
;MSRPAPRDTREIIREEPLMHRPILKAVANGPLTVPEIAEAIGCPSNETLYWVMGMRRYGLLTESKEPTDEGFFTYAAVGGGVSS
;
A
#
# COMPACT_ATOMS: atom_id res chain seq x y z
N MET A 1 2.52 -21.57 17.92
CA MET A 1 3.41 -20.47 18.04
C MET A 1 2.65 -19.19 18.39
N SER A 2 3.14 -18.51 19.31
CA SER A 2 2.44 -17.32 19.71
C SER A 2 2.56 -16.27 18.64
N ARG A 3 1.56 -15.45 18.58
CA ARG A 3 1.56 -14.33 17.72
C ARG A 3 2.63 -13.35 18.15
N PRO A 4 3.47 -12.91 17.27
CA PRO A 4 4.49 -11.96 17.69
C PRO A 4 3.85 -10.65 18.09
N ALA A 5 4.57 -9.89 18.87
CA ALA A 5 4.16 -8.57 19.24
C ALA A 5 4.06 -7.71 17.98
N PRO A 6 3.26 -6.63 18.05
CA PRO A 6 3.22 -5.71 16.92
C PRO A 6 4.62 -5.24 16.57
N ARG A 7 4.85 -5.05 15.30
CA ARG A 7 6.16 -4.65 14.84
C ARG A 7 6.48 -3.24 15.26
N ASP A 8 7.74 -3.04 15.60
CA ASP A 8 8.25 -1.73 15.89
C ASP A 8 8.15 -0.86 14.64
N THR A 9 7.80 0.41 14.85
CA THR A 9 7.73 1.36 13.73
C THR A 9 9.04 1.40 12.96
N ARG A 10 10.17 1.27 13.64
CA ARG A 10 11.45 1.29 12.96
C ARG A 10 11.62 0.12 12.02
N GLU A 11 11.06 -1.04 12.36
CA GLU A 11 11.13 -2.19 11.49
C GLU A 11 10.27 -1.98 10.25
N ILE A 12 9.12 -1.37 10.43
CA ILE A 12 8.24 -1.08 9.31
C ILE A 12 8.91 -0.09 8.35
N ILE A 13 9.52 0.95 8.90
CA ILE A 13 10.22 1.93 8.08
C ILE A 13 11.34 1.28 7.30
N ARG A 14 12.11 0.39 7.96
CA ARG A 14 13.23 -0.26 7.33
C ARG A 14 12.80 -1.13 6.16
N GLU A 15 11.60 -1.71 6.26
CA GLU A 15 11.09 -2.58 5.21
C GLU A 15 10.37 -1.84 4.11
N GLU A 16 10.09 -0.57 4.32
CA GLU A 16 9.28 0.18 3.37
C GLU A 16 9.78 0.09 1.94
N PRO A 17 11.08 0.31 1.66
CA PRO A 17 11.53 0.23 0.27
C PRO A 17 11.35 -1.14 -0.34
N LEU A 18 11.41 -2.19 0.47
CA LEU A 18 11.23 -3.54 -0.03
C LEU A 18 9.79 -3.81 -0.41
N MET A 19 8.85 -3.08 0.18
CA MET A 19 7.44 -3.30 -0.06
C MET A 19 6.90 -2.46 -1.21
N HIS A 20 7.68 -1.53 -1.73
CA HIS A 20 7.21 -0.69 -2.83
C HIS A 20 6.87 -1.51 -4.06
N ARG A 21 7.75 -2.44 -4.43
CA ARG A 21 7.54 -3.23 -5.64
C ARG A 21 6.32 -4.15 -5.55
N PRO A 22 6.14 -4.92 -4.47
CA PRO A 22 4.94 -5.74 -4.37
C PRO A 22 3.66 -4.92 -4.41
N ILE A 23 3.66 -3.74 -3.78
CA ILE A 23 2.47 -2.91 -3.77
C ILE A 23 2.19 -2.35 -5.15
N LEU A 24 3.23 -1.87 -5.84
CA LEU A 24 3.05 -1.37 -7.20
C LEU A 24 2.54 -2.47 -8.12
N LYS A 25 3.03 -3.69 -7.94
CA LYS A 25 2.57 -4.81 -8.72
C LYS A 25 1.10 -5.12 -8.43
N ALA A 26 0.71 -5.01 -7.17
CA ALA A 26 -0.68 -5.28 -6.79
C ALA A 26 -1.65 -4.32 -7.47
N VAL A 27 -1.27 -3.06 -7.61
CA VAL A 27 -2.15 -2.05 -8.20
C VAL A 27 -1.93 -1.89 -9.70
N ALA A 28 -1.10 -2.74 -10.30
CA ALA A 28 -0.77 -2.59 -11.72
C ALA A 28 -1.98 -2.78 -12.62
N ASN A 29 -2.94 -3.60 -12.21
CA ASN A 29 -4.12 -3.87 -13.02
C ASN A 29 -5.29 -2.98 -12.67
N GLY A 30 -5.12 -2.06 -11.76
CA GLY A 30 -6.19 -1.16 -11.40
C GLY A 30 -6.07 -0.69 -9.96
N PRO A 31 -6.82 0.35 -9.59
CA PRO A 31 -6.76 0.87 -8.22
C PRO A 31 -7.31 -0.15 -7.22
N LEU A 32 -6.69 -0.16 -6.05
CA LEU A 32 -7.11 -1.04 -4.95
C LEU A 32 -7.19 -0.26 -3.66
N THR A 33 -8.07 -0.70 -2.77
CA THR A 33 -8.12 -0.18 -1.41
C THR A 33 -6.98 -0.77 -0.59
N VAL A 34 -6.72 -0.18 0.58
CA VAL A 34 -5.67 -0.72 1.45
C VAL A 34 -5.94 -2.17 1.85
N PRO A 35 -7.17 -2.54 2.27
CA PRO A 35 -7.41 -3.96 2.59
C PRO A 35 -7.16 -4.87 1.40
N GLU A 36 -7.50 -4.43 0.19
CA GLU A 36 -7.26 -5.25 -0.99
C GLU A 36 -5.77 -5.39 -1.28
N ILE A 37 -5.02 -4.31 -1.11
CA ILE A 37 -3.57 -4.38 -1.28
C ILE A 37 -2.97 -5.30 -0.21
N ALA A 38 -3.43 -5.16 1.03
CA ALA A 38 -2.92 -5.99 2.12
C ALA A 38 -3.11 -7.46 1.81
N GLU A 39 -4.27 -7.81 1.30
CA GLU A 39 -4.55 -9.19 0.95
C GLU A 39 -3.64 -9.65 -0.20
N ALA A 40 -3.45 -8.79 -1.18
CA ALA A 40 -2.64 -9.15 -2.34
C ALA A 40 -1.18 -9.40 -1.97
N ILE A 41 -0.64 -8.64 -1.02
CA ILE A 41 0.76 -8.78 -0.65
C ILE A 41 0.95 -9.66 0.58
N GLY A 42 -0.16 -10.11 1.21
CA GLY A 42 -0.08 -11.02 2.34
C GLY A 42 0.41 -10.37 3.62
N CYS A 43 0.08 -9.11 3.84
CA CYS A 43 0.53 -8.38 5.02
C CYS A 43 -0.66 -7.79 5.75
N PRO A 44 -0.50 -7.47 7.05
CA PRO A 44 -1.58 -6.84 7.80
C PRO A 44 -1.94 -5.47 7.23
N SER A 45 -3.22 -5.12 7.34
CA SER A 45 -3.69 -3.86 6.79
C SER A 45 -3.04 -2.66 7.44
N ASN A 46 -2.79 -2.72 8.75
CA ASN A 46 -2.19 -1.57 9.43
C ASN A 46 -0.77 -1.29 8.94
N GLU A 47 0.00 -2.33 8.66
CA GLU A 47 1.34 -2.14 8.10
C GLU A 47 1.25 -1.69 6.65
N THR A 48 0.33 -2.30 5.89
CA THR A 48 0.13 -1.93 4.50
C THR A 48 -0.25 -0.47 4.39
N LEU A 49 -1.12 0.00 5.27
CA LEU A 49 -1.52 1.40 5.26
C LEU A 49 -0.30 2.31 5.44
N TYR A 50 0.59 1.94 6.34
CA TYR A 50 1.79 2.74 6.57
C TYR A 50 2.62 2.86 5.29
N TRP A 51 2.84 1.74 4.62
CA TRP A 51 3.63 1.74 3.38
C TRP A 51 2.92 2.50 2.27
N VAL A 52 1.61 2.31 2.15
CA VAL A 52 0.83 3.00 1.12
C VAL A 52 0.88 4.51 1.33
N MET A 53 0.74 4.94 2.58
CA MET A 53 0.81 6.38 2.87
C MET A 53 2.19 6.94 2.55
N GLY A 54 3.25 6.17 2.84
CA GLY A 54 4.60 6.58 2.48
C GLY A 54 4.78 6.70 0.99
N MET A 55 4.29 5.71 0.25
CA MET A 55 4.41 5.74 -1.20
C MET A 55 3.63 6.89 -1.81
N ARG A 56 2.45 7.20 -1.25
CA ARG A 56 1.69 8.34 -1.72
C ARG A 56 2.46 9.63 -1.46
N ARG A 57 3.09 9.74 -0.29
CA ARG A 57 3.88 10.92 0.05
C ARG A 57 5.06 11.09 -0.90
N TYR A 58 5.67 9.99 -1.32
CA TYR A 58 6.80 10.04 -2.23
C TYR A 58 6.37 10.18 -3.69
N GLY A 59 5.07 10.19 -3.96
CA GLY A 59 4.61 10.33 -5.33
C GLY A 59 4.59 9.06 -6.12
N LEU A 60 4.65 7.91 -5.46
CA LEU A 60 4.59 6.62 -6.15
C LEU A 60 3.17 6.13 -6.34
N LEU A 61 2.26 6.57 -5.49
CA LEU A 61 0.85 6.21 -5.58
C LEU A 61 0.01 7.46 -5.57
N THR A 62 -1.13 7.38 -6.22
CA THR A 62 -2.14 8.43 -6.17
C THR A 62 -3.40 7.88 -5.53
N GLU A 63 -4.11 8.73 -4.81
CA GLU A 63 -5.31 8.38 -4.09
C GLU A 63 -6.53 8.85 -4.85
N SER A 64 -7.59 8.06 -4.85
CA SER A 64 -8.82 8.44 -5.51
C SER A 64 -9.42 9.68 -4.82
N LYS A 65 -10.20 10.43 -5.58
CA LYS A 65 -10.82 11.63 -5.03
C LYS A 65 -12.01 11.31 -4.15
N GLU A 66 -12.66 10.18 -4.40
CA GLU A 66 -13.86 9.82 -3.67
C GLU A 66 -13.71 8.40 -3.16
N PRO A 67 -14.28 8.13 -1.98
CA PRO A 67 -14.21 6.77 -1.43
C PRO A 67 -15.16 5.84 -2.18
N THR A 68 -14.91 4.54 -2.02
CA THR A 68 -15.83 3.53 -2.51
C THR A 68 -17.10 3.55 -1.67
N ASP A 69 -18.06 2.74 -2.09
CA ASP A 69 -19.33 2.62 -1.34
C ASP A 69 -19.09 2.21 0.10
N GLU A 70 -17.98 1.51 0.36
CA GLU A 70 -17.66 1.05 1.71
C GLU A 70 -16.87 2.08 2.50
N GLY A 71 -16.54 3.22 1.88
CA GLY A 71 -15.84 4.27 2.60
C GLY A 71 -14.33 4.21 2.50
N PHE A 72 -13.79 3.39 1.60
CA PHE A 72 -12.34 3.29 1.42
C PHE A 72 -11.90 4.04 0.18
N PHE A 73 -10.75 4.70 0.27
CA PHE A 73 -10.13 5.27 -0.91
C PHE A 73 -9.32 4.20 -1.63
N THR A 74 -9.16 4.35 -2.94
CA THR A 74 -8.35 3.44 -3.72
C THR A 74 -7.05 4.11 -4.12
N TYR A 75 -6.05 3.30 -4.40
CA TYR A 75 -4.70 3.76 -4.72
C TYR A 75 -4.23 3.12 -6.00
N ALA A 76 -3.57 3.90 -6.82
CA ALA A 76 -3.08 3.44 -8.11
C ALA A 76 -1.67 3.96 -8.33
N ALA A 77 -0.94 3.32 -9.22
CA ALA A 77 0.41 3.77 -9.56
C ALA A 77 0.33 5.13 -10.27
N VAL A 78 1.23 6.01 -9.89
CA VAL A 78 1.30 7.32 -10.49
C VAL A 78 1.88 7.24 -11.89
N GLY A 79 1.38 8.09 -12.75
CA GLY A 79 1.92 8.21 -14.09
C GLY A 79 1.48 7.11 -15.01
N GLY A 80 0.47 6.39 -14.60
CA GLY A 80 0.07 5.28 -15.43
C GLY A 80 1.22 4.38 -15.72
N GLY A 81 2.13 4.46 -14.90
CA GLY A 81 3.33 3.75 -15.12
C GLY A 81 4.19 4.39 -16.10
N VAL A 82 4.08 5.06 -16.36
CA VAL A 82 4.82 5.44 -17.20
C VAL A 82 5.81 5.56 -17.41
N SER A 83 5.97 5.51 -17.43
CA SER A 83 6.55 5.59 -17.51
C SER A 83 7.04 6.00 -17.83
N SER A 84 7.25 6.03 -17.80
CA SER A 84 7.71 6.36 -17.93
C SER A 84 8.08 6.45 -18.06
#